data_8d259c7276e222f7a3a77fa04638953e
#
_entry.id   8d259c7276e222f7a3a77fa04638953e
#
_cell.length_a   1.000
_cell.length_b   1.000
_cell.length_c   1.000
_cell.angle_alpha   90.00
_cell.angle_beta   90.00
_cell.angle_gamma   90.00
#
_symmetry.space_group_name_H-M   'P 1'
#
loop_
_entity.id
_entity.type
_entity.pdbx_description
1 polymer ?
#
loop_
_entity_poly.entity_id
_entity_poly.type
_entity_poly.pdbx_seq_one_letter_code
_entity_poly.pdbx_strand_id
1 'polypeptide(L)'
;MGDTCTRSCRFCAVKTGRGLPLDSDEPRRVGEAAASLRLKHVVVTSVNRDELYDGGASHFASVIEHLRRECPNTTVEVLTPDFRGRKFAIEIVCRARPDVFNHNTETVPRLYRTARPQAKYARSIDFLRTIKEIEPSIYTKSGIMLGLGETEEEVIQVFNDWKDAGVDAVTLGQYLKPGKGYLDVVEYLHPTRFERYKEIAEEMGFLYVASAPFVRSSYNAIDFSDKYLRNDGEDRATTNRPALPGLRRLELPLAVQ
;
A
#
# COMPACT_ATOMS: atom_id res chain seq x y z
N MET A 1 -7.94 -11.02 6.73
CA MET A 1 -9.09 -10.89 5.81
C MET A 1 -9.24 -12.11 4.88
N GLY A 2 -8.58 -13.21 5.19
CA GLY A 2 -8.62 -14.46 4.45
C GLY A 2 -7.61 -14.51 3.29
N ASP A 3 -7.67 -15.60 2.54
CA ASP A 3 -6.74 -15.98 1.46
C ASP A 3 -7.33 -15.89 0.05
N THR A 4 -8.59 -15.44 -0.05
CA THR A 4 -9.35 -15.42 -1.30
C THR A 4 -9.63 -13.98 -1.70
N CYS A 5 -9.17 -13.59 -2.91
CA CYS A 5 -9.26 -12.24 -3.46
C CYS A 5 -10.46 -12.13 -4.43
N THR A 6 -11.19 -11.03 -4.38
CA THR A 6 -12.27 -10.77 -5.34
C THR A 6 -11.78 -10.36 -6.73
N ARG A 7 -10.48 -10.13 -6.89
CA ARG A 7 -9.88 -9.74 -8.18
C ARG A 7 -8.94 -10.82 -8.70
N SER A 8 -8.85 -10.92 -10.03
CA SER A 8 -8.04 -11.89 -10.77
C SER A 8 -6.89 -11.22 -11.51
N CYS A 9 -6.00 -10.54 -10.77
CA CYS A 9 -4.80 -9.95 -11.36
C CYS A 9 -3.91 -11.05 -11.96
N ARG A 10 -3.56 -10.93 -13.24
CA ARG A 10 -2.90 -12.00 -13.98
C ARG A 10 -1.42 -12.21 -13.64
N PHE A 11 -0.88 -11.41 -12.75
CA PHE A 11 0.47 -11.56 -12.17
C PHE A 11 0.45 -12.19 -10.78
N CYS A 12 -0.72 -12.40 -10.16
CA CYS A 12 -0.86 -12.76 -8.75
C CYS A 12 -1.44 -14.17 -8.59
N ALA A 13 -0.78 -15.01 -7.79
CA ALA A 13 -1.19 -16.39 -7.55
C ALA A 13 -2.24 -16.57 -6.43
N VAL A 14 -2.76 -15.48 -5.87
CA VAL A 14 -3.81 -15.55 -4.86
C VAL A 14 -5.10 -16.12 -5.47
N LYS A 15 -5.75 -17.02 -4.75
CA LYS A 15 -7.02 -17.63 -5.14
C LYS A 15 -8.08 -16.57 -5.38
N THR A 16 -8.76 -16.64 -6.54
CA THR A 16 -9.85 -15.72 -6.88
C THR A 16 -11.19 -16.29 -6.44
N GLY A 17 -12.04 -15.44 -5.85
CA GLY A 17 -13.38 -15.81 -5.41
C GLY A 17 -13.93 -14.86 -4.36
N ARG A 18 -15.04 -15.24 -3.76
CA ARG A 18 -15.62 -14.54 -2.60
C ARG A 18 -14.92 -15.04 -1.32
N GLY A 19 -14.44 -14.12 -0.50
CA GLY A 19 -13.83 -14.45 0.79
C GLY A 19 -14.85 -14.97 1.82
N LEU A 20 -14.36 -15.67 2.83
CA LEU A 20 -15.13 -16.03 4.02
C LEU A 20 -15.50 -14.77 4.83
N PRO A 21 -16.44 -14.85 5.78
CA PRO A 21 -16.66 -13.77 6.75
C PRO A 21 -15.38 -13.31 7.39
N LEU A 22 -15.29 -12.02 7.71
CA LEU A 22 -14.13 -11.47 8.42
C LEU A 22 -14.03 -12.12 9.82
N ASP A 23 -12.81 -12.45 10.20
CA ASP A 23 -12.52 -12.88 11.55
C ASP A 23 -12.32 -11.64 12.44
N SER A 24 -13.26 -11.39 13.33
CA SER A 24 -13.24 -10.23 14.23
C SER A 24 -12.07 -10.26 15.22
N ASP A 25 -11.46 -11.41 15.47
CA ASP A 25 -10.33 -11.57 16.38
C ASP A 25 -8.95 -11.46 15.67
N GLU A 26 -8.93 -11.46 14.33
CA GLU A 26 -7.68 -11.33 13.56
C GLU A 26 -6.91 -10.05 13.91
N PRO A 27 -7.51 -8.85 14.07
CA PRO A 27 -6.78 -7.63 14.44
C PRO A 27 -6.01 -7.75 15.75
N ARG A 28 -6.63 -8.35 16.79
CA ARG A 28 -5.98 -8.59 18.07
C ARG A 28 -4.77 -9.52 17.91
N ARG A 29 -4.95 -10.65 17.23
CA ARG A 29 -3.87 -11.63 17.02
C ARG A 29 -2.70 -11.05 16.21
N VAL A 30 -2.97 -10.16 15.23
CA VAL A 30 -1.91 -9.47 14.49
C VAL A 30 -1.10 -8.56 15.41
N GLY A 31 -1.76 -7.79 16.28
CA GLY A 31 -1.09 -6.96 17.29
C GLY A 31 -0.21 -7.77 18.24
N GLU A 32 -0.75 -8.84 18.80
CA GLU A 32 -0.01 -9.74 19.71
C GLU A 32 1.19 -10.42 19.03
N ALA A 33 1.02 -10.85 17.78
CA ALA A 33 2.11 -11.46 17.01
C ALA A 33 3.24 -10.45 16.74
N ALA A 34 2.92 -9.23 16.35
CA ALA A 34 3.90 -8.16 16.12
C ALA A 34 4.66 -7.83 17.43
N ALA A 35 3.96 -7.77 18.56
CA ALA A 35 4.56 -7.55 19.88
C ALA A 35 5.51 -8.67 20.27
N SER A 36 5.09 -9.92 20.09
CA SER A 36 5.93 -11.09 20.44
C SER A 36 7.21 -11.16 19.60
N LEU A 37 7.15 -10.72 18.35
CA LEU A 37 8.29 -10.64 17.43
C LEU A 37 9.14 -9.38 17.64
N ARG A 38 8.70 -8.45 18.49
CA ARG A 38 9.40 -7.17 18.78
C ARG A 38 9.74 -6.39 17.49
N LEU A 39 8.78 -6.36 16.56
CA LEU A 39 8.99 -5.71 15.28
C LEU A 39 9.18 -4.21 15.46
N LYS A 40 10.16 -3.64 14.77
CA LYS A 40 10.38 -2.19 14.71
C LYS A 40 9.52 -1.52 13.64
N HIS A 41 9.21 -2.25 12.58
CA HIS A 41 8.36 -1.84 11.48
C HIS A 41 7.49 -3.02 11.04
N VAL A 42 6.23 -2.77 10.72
CA VAL A 42 5.31 -3.80 10.24
C VAL A 42 4.60 -3.33 8.98
N VAL A 43 4.57 -4.19 7.97
CA VAL A 43 3.78 -3.97 6.75
C VAL A 43 2.58 -4.90 6.78
N VAL A 44 1.38 -4.31 6.88
CA VAL A 44 0.12 -5.04 6.88
C VAL A 44 -0.49 -4.98 5.49
N THR A 45 -0.78 -6.14 4.93
CA THR A 45 -1.43 -6.24 3.61
C THR A 45 -2.59 -7.21 3.62
N SER A 46 -3.43 -7.15 2.61
CA SER A 46 -4.55 -8.06 2.43
C SER A 46 -4.89 -8.33 0.97
N VAL A 47 -5.76 -9.28 0.76
CA VAL A 47 -6.49 -9.49 -0.51
C VAL A 47 -7.53 -8.39 -0.73
N ASN A 48 -8.01 -8.22 -1.98
CA ASN A 48 -9.19 -7.38 -2.23
C ASN A 48 -10.46 -8.05 -1.71
N ARG A 49 -11.29 -7.26 -1.06
CA ARG A 49 -12.59 -7.64 -0.49
C ARG A 49 -13.68 -6.70 -1.04
N ASP A 50 -13.79 -6.63 -2.38
CA ASP A 50 -14.72 -5.70 -3.08
C ASP A 50 -16.19 -5.94 -2.74
N GLU A 51 -16.53 -7.11 -2.20
CA GLU A 51 -17.87 -7.48 -1.73
C GLU A 51 -18.24 -6.85 -0.37
N LEU A 52 -17.25 -6.37 0.39
CA LEU A 52 -17.52 -5.65 1.63
C LEU A 52 -17.87 -4.19 1.33
N TYR A 53 -18.74 -3.62 2.14
CA TYR A 53 -19.22 -2.24 1.96
C TYR A 53 -18.07 -1.23 1.92
N ASP A 54 -17.07 -1.38 2.78
CA ASP A 54 -15.89 -0.52 2.88
C ASP A 54 -14.63 -1.14 2.25
N GLY A 55 -14.75 -2.31 1.59
CA GLY A 55 -13.61 -3.02 1.01
C GLY A 55 -12.61 -3.55 2.03
N GLY A 56 -12.98 -3.59 3.32
CA GLY A 56 -12.13 -4.02 4.44
C GLY A 56 -11.37 -2.89 5.13
N ALA A 57 -11.71 -1.62 4.85
CA ALA A 57 -11.04 -0.46 5.46
C ALA A 57 -11.16 -0.44 6.99
N SER A 58 -12.33 -0.75 7.55
CA SER A 58 -12.54 -0.84 9.00
C SER A 58 -11.70 -1.94 9.65
N HIS A 59 -11.47 -3.03 8.92
CA HIS A 59 -10.61 -4.11 9.41
C HIS A 59 -9.14 -3.68 9.45
N PHE A 60 -8.66 -2.95 8.43
CA PHE A 60 -7.33 -2.33 8.45
C PHE A 60 -7.20 -1.36 9.63
N ALA A 61 -8.18 -0.49 9.84
CA ALA A 61 -8.19 0.45 10.95
C ALA A 61 -8.08 -0.28 12.30
N SER A 62 -8.86 -1.34 12.50
CA SER A 62 -8.79 -2.15 13.72
C SER A 62 -7.41 -2.81 13.91
N VAL A 63 -6.77 -3.29 12.84
CA VAL A 63 -5.40 -3.85 12.92
C VAL A 63 -4.41 -2.76 13.35
N ILE A 64 -4.49 -1.56 12.76
CA ILE A 64 -3.62 -0.43 13.13
C ILE A 64 -3.81 -0.07 14.60
N GLU A 65 -5.05 0.02 15.09
CA GLU A 65 -5.36 0.32 16.49
C GLU A 65 -4.77 -0.71 17.46
N HIS A 66 -4.88 -2.01 17.13
CA HIS A 66 -4.27 -3.07 17.94
C HIS A 66 -2.74 -2.99 17.92
N LEU A 67 -2.13 -2.76 16.76
CA LEU A 67 -0.69 -2.54 16.66
C LEU A 67 -0.22 -1.35 17.50
N ARG A 68 -0.95 -0.22 17.47
CA ARG A 68 -0.62 0.96 18.29
C ARG A 68 -0.69 0.69 19.78
N ARG A 69 -1.63 -0.16 20.21
CA ARG A 69 -1.81 -0.54 21.62
C ARG A 69 -0.74 -1.51 22.09
N GLU A 70 -0.47 -2.57 21.31
CA GLU A 70 0.44 -3.64 21.70
C GLU A 70 1.91 -3.30 21.39
N CYS A 71 2.16 -2.44 20.40
CA CYS A 71 3.49 -2.08 19.90
C CYS A 71 3.62 -0.57 19.68
N PRO A 72 3.56 0.29 20.72
CA PRO A 72 3.46 1.75 20.57
C PRO A 72 4.66 2.37 19.82
N ASN A 73 5.83 1.73 19.86
CA ASN A 73 7.06 2.20 19.21
C ASN A 73 7.28 1.59 17.81
N THR A 74 6.37 0.74 17.32
CA THR A 74 6.46 0.13 16.01
C THR A 74 5.84 1.04 14.95
N THR A 75 6.55 1.27 13.86
CA THR A 75 5.99 1.98 12.70
C THR A 75 5.11 1.05 11.90
N VAL A 76 3.96 1.56 11.44
CA VAL A 76 2.94 0.78 10.75
C VAL A 76 2.77 1.26 9.31
N GLU A 77 3.10 0.41 8.35
CA GLU A 77 2.77 0.56 6.94
C GLU A 77 1.56 -0.31 6.62
N VAL A 78 0.61 0.22 5.84
CA VAL A 78 -0.49 -0.56 5.28
C VAL A 78 -0.40 -0.58 3.77
N LEU A 79 -0.42 -1.76 3.16
CA LEU A 79 -0.55 -1.95 1.71
C LEU A 79 -1.98 -2.40 1.42
N THR A 80 -2.80 -1.47 0.93
CA THR A 80 -4.24 -1.69 0.78
C THR A 80 -4.69 -1.85 -0.67
N PRO A 81 -5.88 -2.45 -0.89
CA PRO A 81 -6.62 -2.29 -2.14
C PRO A 81 -6.98 -0.82 -2.40
N ASP A 82 -7.46 -0.52 -3.63
CA ASP A 82 -7.97 0.79 -4.01
C ASP A 82 -9.39 1.10 -3.45
N PHE A 83 -9.95 0.23 -2.62
CA PHE A 83 -11.30 0.30 -2.07
C PHE A 83 -12.38 0.71 -3.10
N ARG A 84 -12.14 0.40 -4.40
CA ARG A 84 -12.98 0.81 -5.55
C ARG A 84 -13.13 2.34 -5.67
N GLY A 85 -12.18 3.12 -5.12
CA GLY A 85 -12.21 4.57 -5.10
C GLY A 85 -13.19 5.19 -4.10
N ARG A 86 -13.64 4.44 -3.10
CA ARG A 86 -14.56 4.92 -2.07
C ARG A 86 -13.81 5.82 -1.08
N LYS A 87 -14.02 7.13 -1.17
CA LYS A 87 -13.34 8.13 -0.34
C LYS A 87 -13.54 7.86 1.16
N PHE A 88 -14.74 7.50 1.60
CA PHE A 88 -15.01 7.19 3.00
C PHE A 88 -14.17 6.03 3.55
N ALA A 89 -13.85 5.04 2.70
CA ALA A 89 -13.00 3.92 3.09
C ALA A 89 -11.54 4.35 3.27
N ILE A 90 -11.04 5.26 2.40
CA ILE A 90 -9.71 5.87 2.56
C ILE A 90 -9.68 6.69 3.87
N GLU A 91 -10.71 7.49 4.14
CA GLU A 91 -10.84 8.26 5.37
C GLU A 91 -10.80 7.40 6.64
N ILE A 92 -11.44 6.22 6.63
CA ILE A 92 -11.40 5.28 7.77
C ILE A 92 -9.95 4.89 8.07
N VAL A 93 -9.17 4.52 7.07
CA VAL A 93 -7.77 4.12 7.26
C VAL A 93 -6.89 5.31 7.66
N CYS A 94 -7.08 6.48 7.03
CA CYS A 94 -6.35 7.70 7.39
C CYS A 94 -6.57 8.08 8.87
N ARG A 95 -7.80 7.95 9.37
CA ARG A 95 -8.11 8.21 10.78
C ARG A 95 -7.40 7.27 11.76
N ALA A 96 -7.13 6.03 11.36
CA ALA A 96 -6.35 5.09 12.16
C ALA A 96 -4.84 5.44 12.17
N ARG A 97 -4.41 6.40 11.32
CA ARG A 97 -3.05 6.97 11.27
C ARG A 97 -1.94 5.94 11.10
N PRO A 98 -1.91 5.17 10.00
CA PRO A 98 -0.70 4.47 9.63
C PRO A 98 0.44 5.47 9.41
N ASP A 99 1.68 5.06 9.61
CA ASP A 99 2.84 5.91 9.30
C ASP A 99 3.05 6.00 7.79
N VAL A 100 2.80 4.88 7.08
CA VAL A 100 2.88 4.79 5.62
C VAL A 100 1.60 4.17 5.07
N PHE A 101 1.00 4.82 4.07
CA PHE A 101 -0.15 4.32 3.34
C PHE A 101 0.28 3.96 1.91
N ASN A 102 0.36 2.68 1.64
CA ASN A 102 0.86 2.12 0.38
C ASN A 102 -0.30 1.58 -0.47
N HIS A 103 -0.27 1.90 -1.76
CA HIS A 103 -1.10 1.28 -2.77
C HIS A 103 -0.31 1.15 -4.08
N ASN A 104 -0.06 -0.08 -4.52
CA ASN A 104 0.71 -0.30 -5.74
C ASN A 104 -0.11 -0.04 -7.01
N THR A 105 0.47 0.66 -7.97
CA THR A 105 -0.07 0.77 -9.34
C THR A 105 0.22 -0.48 -10.16
N GLU A 106 1.24 -1.24 -9.81
CA GLU A 106 1.67 -2.54 -10.33
C GLU A 106 2.24 -2.53 -11.75
N THR A 107 1.74 -1.70 -12.66
CA THR A 107 2.20 -1.58 -14.05
C THR A 107 1.73 -0.26 -14.67
N VAL A 108 2.15 0.00 -15.92
CA VAL A 108 1.83 1.20 -16.70
C VAL A 108 0.37 1.18 -17.24
N PRO A 109 -0.23 2.35 -17.56
CA PRO A 109 -1.63 2.46 -17.98
C PRO A 109 -2.05 1.49 -19.09
N ARG A 110 -1.25 1.37 -20.14
CA ARG A 110 -1.52 0.49 -21.31
C ARG A 110 -1.71 -0.96 -20.92
N LEU A 111 -0.99 -1.43 -19.92
CA LEU A 111 -0.99 -2.83 -19.49
C LEU A 111 -2.09 -3.15 -18.46
N TYR A 112 -2.79 -2.16 -17.92
CA TYR A 112 -3.77 -2.37 -16.85
C TYR A 112 -4.86 -3.38 -17.22
N ARG A 113 -5.44 -3.23 -18.42
CA ARG A 113 -6.53 -4.11 -18.88
C ARG A 113 -6.09 -5.58 -18.95
N THR A 114 -4.82 -5.81 -19.30
CA THR A 114 -4.25 -7.16 -19.39
C THR A 114 -3.80 -7.68 -18.03
N ALA A 115 -3.12 -6.87 -17.23
CA ALA A 115 -2.52 -7.30 -15.97
C ALA A 115 -3.51 -7.26 -14.78
N ARG A 116 -4.40 -6.25 -14.73
CA ARG A 116 -5.33 -5.97 -13.62
C ARG A 116 -6.75 -5.65 -14.14
N PRO A 117 -7.47 -6.60 -14.73
CA PRO A 117 -8.72 -6.31 -15.48
C PRO A 117 -9.82 -5.63 -14.64
N GLN A 118 -9.86 -5.81 -13.32
CA GLN A 118 -10.84 -5.17 -12.44
C GLN A 118 -10.36 -3.85 -11.82
N ALA A 119 -9.08 -3.50 -11.96
CA ALA A 119 -8.53 -2.23 -11.50
C ALA A 119 -8.57 -1.17 -12.60
N LYS A 120 -8.36 0.09 -12.22
CA LYS A 120 -8.24 1.22 -13.15
C LYS A 120 -7.02 2.04 -12.73
N TYR A 121 -6.14 2.35 -13.69
CA TYR A 121 -4.93 3.13 -13.43
C TYR A 121 -5.25 4.48 -12.78
N ALA A 122 -6.12 5.27 -13.39
CA ALA A 122 -6.52 6.56 -12.85
C ALA A 122 -7.04 6.46 -11.40
N ARG A 123 -7.80 5.41 -11.07
CA ARG A 123 -8.27 5.18 -9.70
C ARG A 123 -7.11 4.94 -8.73
N SER A 124 -6.06 4.24 -9.14
CA SER A 124 -4.88 4.02 -8.28
C SER A 124 -4.13 5.31 -8.00
N ILE A 125 -4.01 6.20 -9.01
CA ILE A 125 -3.41 7.53 -8.85
C ILE A 125 -4.29 8.44 -8.00
N ASP A 126 -5.59 8.49 -8.27
CA ASP A 126 -6.54 9.28 -7.47
C ASP A 126 -6.64 8.81 -6.02
N PHE A 127 -6.49 7.51 -5.78
CA PHE A 127 -6.42 6.94 -4.44
C PHE A 127 -5.24 7.53 -3.64
N LEU A 128 -4.04 7.55 -4.22
CA LEU A 128 -2.83 8.10 -3.60
C LEU A 128 -2.97 9.60 -3.35
N ARG A 129 -3.50 10.36 -4.33
CA ARG A 129 -3.80 11.79 -4.17
C ARG A 129 -4.80 12.04 -3.04
N THR A 130 -5.87 11.25 -2.98
CA THR A 130 -6.91 11.37 -1.95
C THR A 130 -6.36 11.18 -0.54
N ILE A 131 -5.38 10.29 -0.33
CA ILE A 131 -4.71 10.14 0.97
C ILE A 131 -4.05 11.46 1.38
N LYS A 132 -3.30 12.08 0.48
CA LYS A 132 -2.61 13.37 0.75
C LYS A 132 -3.58 14.52 0.97
N GLU A 133 -4.72 14.53 0.30
CA GLU A 133 -5.78 15.52 0.53
C GLU A 133 -6.43 15.38 1.91
N ILE A 134 -6.61 14.14 2.39
CA ILE A 134 -7.24 13.85 3.68
C ILE A 134 -6.25 14.08 4.83
N GLU A 135 -5.04 13.53 4.72
CA GLU A 135 -4.04 13.58 5.78
C GLU A 135 -2.63 13.73 5.17
N PRO A 136 -2.18 14.96 4.93
CA PRO A 136 -0.88 15.24 4.32
C PRO A 136 0.32 14.69 5.09
N SER A 137 0.17 14.44 6.39
CA SER A 137 1.24 13.95 7.26
C SER A 137 1.52 12.45 7.12
N ILE A 138 0.60 11.68 6.50
CA ILE A 138 0.82 10.26 6.21
C ILE A 138 1.75 10.17 4.99
N TYR A 139 2.84 9.41 5.11
CA TYR A 139 3.66 9.11 3.96
C TYR A 139 2.94 8.16 3.01
N THR A 140 2.96 8.50 1.71
CA THR A 140 2.37 7.66 0.67
C THR A 140 3.44 6.89 -0.08
N LYS A 141 3.11 5.65 -0.42
CA LYS A 141 4.02 4.76 -1.14
C LYS A 141 3.31 4.05 -2.29
N SER A 142 4.03 3.84 -3.37
CA SER A 142 3.54 3.05 -4.50
C SER A 142 4.65 2.20 -5.11
N GLY A 143 4.28 1.31 -6.03
CA GLY A 143 5.24 0.48 -6.73
C GLY A 143 4.72 -0.08 -8.04
N ILE A 144 5.67 -0.42 -8.92
CA ILE A 144 5.43 -1.16 -10.16
C ILE A 144 6.36 -2.34 -10.29
N MET A 145 5.90 -3.33 -11.03
CA MET A 145 6.72 -4.42 -11.54
C MET A 145 7.17 -4.09 -12.96
N LEU A 146 8.41 -4.41 -13.28
CA LEU A 146 9.00 -4.25 -14.61
C LEU A 146 9.19 -5.61 -15.29
N GLY A 147 9.16 -5.62 -16.62
CA GLY A 147 9.31 -6.82 -17.42
C GLY A 147 7.99 -7.42 -17.93
N LEU A 148 6.89 -6.63 -17.90
CA LEU A 148 5.60 -6.97 -18.47
C LEU A 148 5.41 -6.41 -19.90
N GLY A 149 6.43 -5.70 -20.46
CA GLY A 149 6.43 -5.09 -21.78
C GLY A 149 6.15 -3.60 -21.80
N GLU A 150 6.36 -2.92 -20.67
CA GLU A 150 6.37 -1.46 -20.57
C GLU A 150 7.58 -0.86 -21.28
N THR A 151 7.44 0.37 -21.77
CA THR A 151 8.57 1.15 -22.28
C THR A 151 9.15 2.07 -21.20
N GLU A 152 10.37 2.61 -21.43
CA GLU A 152 10.99 3.56 -20.48
C GLU A 152 10.13 4.82 -20.31
N GLU A 153 9.59 5.35 -21.41
CA GLU A 153 8.73 6.55 -21.39
C GLU A 153 7.45 6.31 -20.58
N GLU A 154 6.87 5.12 -20.69
CA GLU A 154 5.69 4.75 -19.90
C GLU A 154 6.00 4.68 -18.40
N VAL A 155 7.18 4.17 -18.02
CA VAL A 155 7.63 4.14 -16.62
C VAL A 155 7.86 5.54 -16.09
N ILE A 156 8.52 6.42 -16.87
CA ILE A 156 8.75 7.82 -16.50
C ILE A 156 7.40 8.56 -16.37
N GLN A 157 6.42 8.27 -17.22
CA GLN A 157 5.08 8.84 -17.09
C GLN A 157 4.43 8.42 -15.77
N VAL A 158 4.59 7.18 -15.33
CA VAL A 158 4.09 6.74 -14.02
C VAL A 158 4.77 7.52 -12.88
N PHE A 159 6.06 7.82 -12.99
CA PHE A 159 6.76 8.65 -12.00
C PHE A 159 6.18 10.07 -11.94
N ASN A 160 5.91 10.68 -13.09
CA ASN A 160 5.24 11.98 -13.14
C ASN A 160 3.87 11.94 -12.46
N ASP A 161 3.03 10.94 -12.80
CA ASP A 161 1.70 10.78 -12.22
C ASP A 161 1.77 10.58 -10.69
N TRP A 162 2.79 9.86 -10.18
CA TRP A 162 3.03 9.70 -8.75
C TRP A 162 3.45 11.01 -8.08
N LYS A 163 4.33 11.80 -8.71
CA LYS A 163 4.74 13.13 -8.19
C LYS A 163 3.54 14.05 -8.09
N ASP A 164 2.71 14.11 -9.13
CA ASP A 164 1.49 14.92 -9.17
C ASP A 164 0.44 14.46 -8.14
N ALA A 165 0.46 13.19 -7.76
CA ALA A 165 -0.37 12.64 -6.69
C ALA A 165 0.23 12.82 -5.28
N GLY A 166 1.45 13.35 -5.16
CA GLY A 166 2.13 13.56 -3.88
C GLY A 166 2.72 12.29 -3.25
N VAL A 167 3.11 11.31 -4.07
CA VAL A 167 3.75 10.08 -3.57
C VAL A 167 5.15 10.38 -3.05
N ASP A 168 5.45 9.88 -1.85
CA ASP A 168 6.72 10.11 -1.16
C ASP A 168 7.75 9.02 -1.45
N ALA A 169 7.33 7.75 -1.49
CA ALA A 169 8.21 6.60 -1.63
C ALA A 169 7.79 5.68 -2.78
N VAL A 170 8.77 5.14 -3.51
CA VAL A 170 8.49 4.28 -4.67
C VAL A 170 9.33 3.02 -4.68
N THR A 171 8.75 1.94 -5.21
CA THR A 171 9.42 0.64 -5.35
C THR A 171 9.30 0.10 -6.77
N LEU A 172 10.41 -0.38 -7.32
CA LEU A 172 10.49 -1.02 -8.63
C LEU A 172 11.14 -2.40 -8.49
N GLY A 173 10.46 -3.44 -8.96
CA GLY A 173 10.97 -4.81 -8.92
C GLY A 173 10.68 -5.58 -10.21
N GLN A 174 11.48 -6.60 -10.50
CA GLN A 174 11.24 -7.48 -11.66
C GLN A 174 9.95 -8.29 -11.45
N TYR A 175 9.09 -8.31 -12.44
CA TYR A 175 8.00 -9.28 -12.51
C TYR A 175 8.57 -10.70 -12.65
N LEU A 176 8.12 -11.58 -11.78
CA LEU A 176 8.43 -13.01 -11.86
C LEU A 176 7.13 -13.78 -12.00
N LYS A 177 7.01 -14.59 -13.03
CA LYS A 177 5.81 -15.39 -13.29
C LYS A 177 5.61 -16.42 -12.18
N PRO A 178 4.48 -16.38 -11.44
CA PRO A 178 4.29 -17.28 -10.31
C PRO A 178 3.95 -18.73 -10.70
N GLY A 179 3.58 -18.96 -11.97
CA GLY A 179 3.27 -20.31 -12.43
C GLY A 179 2.59 -20.33 -13.81
N LYS A 180 2.15 -21.50 -14.23
CA LYS A 180 1.43 -21.69 -15.50
C LYS A 180 0.08 -20.95 -15.47
N GLY A 181 -0.27 -20.28 -16.56
CA GLY A 181 -1.56 -19.56 -16.69
C GLY A 181 -1.52 -18.08 -16.28
N TYR A 182 -0.41 -17.61 -15.70
CA TYR A 182 -0.16 -16.19 -15.45
C TYR A 182 0.52 -15.51 -16.61
N LEU A 183 0.64 -14.18 -16.58
CA LEU A 183 1.33 -13.41 -17.61
C LEU A 183 2.76 -13.93 -17.79
N ASP A 184 3.21 -13.98 -19.04
CA ASP A 184 4.60 -14.27 -19.33
C ASP A 184 5.49 -13.08 -18.97
N VAL A 185 6.73 -13.35 -18.57
CA VAL A 185 7.77 -12.34 -18.50
C VAL A 185 8.15 -11.98 -19.92
N VAL A 186 7.98 -10.71 -20.30
CA VAL A 186 8.35 -10.21 -21.63
C VAL A 186 9.85 -9.96 -21.69
N GLU A 187 10.41 -9.43 -20.58
CA GLU A 187 11.84 -9.15 -20.47
C GLU A 187 12.31 -9.33 -19.04
N TYR A 188 13.49 -9.91 -18.85
CA TYR A 188 14.26 -9.82 -17.62
C TYR A 188 15.21 -8.64 -17.75
N LEU A 189 14.89 -7.53 -17.09
CA LEU A 189 15.67 -6.31 -17.16
C LEU A 189 17.05 -6.51 -16.52
N HIS A 190 18.09 -5.98 -17.17
CA HIS A 190 19.41 -5.95 -16.57
C HIS A 190 19.42 -5.06 -15.32
N PRO A 191 20.16 -5.41 -14.25
CA PRO A 191 20.21 -4.63 -13.00
C PRO A 191 20.50 -3.13 -13.21
N THR A 192 21.33 -2.75 -14.16
CA THR A 192 21.64 -1.35 -14.49
C THR A 192 20.42 -0.53 -14.92
N ARG A 193 19.37 -1.15 -15.45
CA ARG A 193 18.12 -0.43 -15.76
C ARG A 193 17.35 -0.06 -14.49
N PHE A 194 17.41 -0.91 -13.47
CA PHE A 194 16.85 -0.58 -12.16
C PHE A 194 17.62 0.56 -11.49
N GLU A 195 18.95 0.56 -11.61
CA GLU A 195 19.80 1.65 -11.11
C GLU A 195 19.45 2.96 -11.82
N ARG A 196 19.33 2.96 -13.15
CA ARG A 196 18.90 4.12 -13.92
C ARG A 196 17.53 4.65 -13.50
N TYR A 197 16.52 3.78 -13.32
CA TYR A 197 15.21 4.20 -12.83
C TYR A 197 15.28 4.77 -11.41
N LYS A 198 16.17 4.24 -10.57
CA LYS A 198 16.42 4.78 -9.24
C LYS A 198 16.96 6.21 -9.34
N GLU A 199 18.00 6.43 -10.13
CA GLU A 199 18.59 7.76 -10.34
C GLU A 199 17.53 8.77 -10.84
N ILE A 200 16.76 8.42 -11.86
CA ILE A 200 15.69 9.27 -12.40
C ILE A 200 14.66 9.62 -11.30
N ALA A 201 14.20 8.64 -10.54
CA ALA A 201 13.22 8.87 -9.49
C ALA A 201 13.78 9.72 -8.34
N GLU A 202 15.06 9.54 -7.96
CA GLU A 202 15.74 10.36 -6.97
C GLU A 202 15.90 11.82 -7.47
N GLU A 203 16.28 12.03 -8.73
CA GLU A 203 16.36 13.36 -9.36
C GLU A 203 14.99 14.04 -9.43
N MET A 204 13.90 13.29 -9.63
CA MET A 204 12.53 13.81 -9.56
C MET A 204 12.10 14.16 -8.12
N GLY A 205 12.91 13.86 -7.11
CA GLY A 205 12.70 14.25 -5.72
C GLY A 205 11.73 13.35 -4.95
N PHE A 206 11.66 12.04 -5.26
CA PHE A 206 11.06 11.08 -4.35
C PHE A 206 11.92 10.94 -3.09
N LEU A 207 11.30 10.91 -1.91
CA LEU A 207 12.04 10.81 -0.64
C LEU A 207 12.77 9.48 -0.49
N TYR A 208 12.19 8.41 -1.01
CA TYR A 208 12.76 7.08 -0.96
C TYR A 208 12.49 6.30 -2.25
N VAL A 209 13.54 5.68 -2.78
CA VAL A 209 13.47 4.85 -3.98
C VAL A 209 14.15 3.51 -3.72
N ALA A 210 13.39 2.42 -3.79
CA ALA A 210 13.94 1.07 -3.81
C ALA A 210 13.73 0.48 -5.22
N SER A 211 14.81 0.24 -5.94
CA SER A 211 14.76 -0.25 -7.32
C SER A 211 15.85 -1.29 -7.55
N ALA A 212 15.46 -2.54 -7.67
CA ALA A 212 16.32 -3.68 -8.00
C ALA A 212 15.48 -4.89 -8.40
N PRO A 213 16.06 -5.91 -9.07
CA PRO A 213 15.30 -7.08 -9.54
C PRO A 213 14.48 -7.78 -8.45
N PHE A 214 14.98 -7.87 -7.24
CA PHE A 214 14.31 -8.57 -6.12
C PHE A 214 13.54 -7.65 -5.17
N VAL A 215 13.43 -6.36 -5.47
CA VAL A 215 12.60 -5.44 -4.69
C VAL A 215 11.13 -5.86 -4.76
N ARG A 216 10.46 -5.76 -3.63
CA ARG A 216 9.00 -5.90 -3.44
C ARG A 216 8.51 -4.74 -2.57
N SER A 217 7.20 -4.51 -2.53
CA SER A 217 6.62 -3.39 -1.78
C SER A 217 7.06 -3.33 -0.32
N SER A 218 7.32 -4.49 0.30
CA SER A 218 7.80 -4.59 1.69
C SER A 218 9.31 -4.76 1.82
N TYR A 219 10.06 -4.77 0.71
CA TYR A 219 11.50 -4.96 0.74
C TYR A 219 12.18 -3.78 1.44
N ASN A 220 12.98 -4.08 2.47
CA ASN A 220 13.69 -3.09 3.28
C ASN A 220 12.80 -1.89 3.70
N ALA A 221 11.50 -2.11 3.92
CA ALA A 221 10.59 -1.05 4.35
C ALA A 221 11.03 -0.39 5.67
N ILE A 222 11.84 -1.10 6.46
CA ILE A 222 12.45 -0.57 7.68
C ILE A 222 13.44 0.56 7.39
N ASP A 223 14.17 0.53 6.27
CA ASP A 223 15.15 1.57 5.92
C ASP A 223 14.47 2.93 5.73
N PHE A 224 13.29 2.94 5.08
CA PHE A 224 12.46 4.13 4.98
C PHE A 224 12.01 4.60 6.37
N SER A 225 11.54 3.66 7.19
CA SER A 225 11.12 3.95 8.56
C SER A 225 12.23 4.53 9.42
N ASP A 226 13.43 3.93 9.39
CA ASP A 226 14.55 4.41 10.18
C ASP A 226 15.04 5.78 9.73
N LYS A 227 14.98 6.06 8.42
CA LYS A 227 15.44 7.34 7.85
C LYS A 227 14.46 8.49 8.07
N TYR A 228 13.16 8.27 7.92
CA TYR A 228 12.16 9.32 7.84
C TYR A 228 11.12 9.31 8.98
N LEU A 229 10.95 8.18 9.68
CA LEU A 229 9.91 8.05 10.70
C LEU A 229 10.46 8.01 12.13
N ARG A 230 11.76 7.69 12.30
CA ARG A 230 12.39 7.55 13.61
C ARG A 230 13.37 8.64 13.97
N ASN A 231 13.85 9.42 12.99
CA ASN A 231 14.81 10.50 13.24
C ASN A 231 14.19 11.76 13.88
N ASP A 232 12.86 11.83 13.95
CA ASP A 232 12.21 12.84 14.78
C ASP A 232 12.28 12.38 16.23
N GLY A 233 13.44 12.58 16.87
CA GLY A 233 13.82 12.13 18.22
C GLY A 233 12.96 12.70 19.37
N GLU A 234 11.69 12.97 19.15
CA GLU A 234 10.70 13.30 20.15
C GLU A 234 9.76 12.13 20.41
N ASP A 235 9.63 11.82 21.68
CA ASP A 235 8.75 10.81 22.24
C ASP A 235 7.37 10.82 21.55
N ARG A 236 7.04 9.84 20.73
CA ARG A 236 5.76 9.73 20.01
C ARG A 236 4.56 9.73 20.94
N ALA A 237 4.78 9.49 22.24
CA ALA A 237 3.76 9.57 23.28
C ALA A 237 3.31 11.01 23.56
N THR A 238 4.10 12.03 23.16
CA THR A 238 3.83 13.45 23.47
C THR A 238 3.49 14.30 22.26
N THR A 239 3.64 13.81 21.02
CA THR A 239 3.16 14.56 19.85
C THR A 239 1.64 14.54 19.81
N ASN A 240 1.07 15.52 20.49
CA ASN A 240 -0.32 15.96 20.35
C ASN A 240 -0.49 16.55 18.93
N ARG A 241 -0.49 15.66 17.90
CA ARG A 241 -0.83 16.10 16.54
C ARG A 241 -2.24 16.64 16.60
N PRO A 242 -2.53 17.87 16.17
CA PRO A 242 -3.83 18.46 16.34
C PRO A 242 -4.89 17.55 15.71
N ALA A 243 -5.95 17.28 16.46
CA ALA A 243 -7.12 16.60 15.94
C ALA A 243 -7.65 17.38 14.74
N LEU A 244 -7.98 16.67 13.65
CA LEU A 244 -8.61 17.31 12.48
C LEU A 244 -9.85 18.08 12.94
N PRO A 245 -9.94 19.41 12.72
CA PRO A 245 -11.13 20.16 13.09
C PRO A 245 -12.32 19.68 12.25
N GLY A 246 -13.38 19.21 12.91
CA GLY A 246 -14.69 19.00 12.29
C GLY A 246 -15.14 17.57 12.04
N LEU A 247 -14.40 16.53 12.44
CA LEU A 247 -14.87 15.15 12.28
C LEU A 247 -15.54 14.64 13.57
N ARG A 248 -16.88 14.76 13.64
CA ARG A 248 -17.66 14.06 14.68
C ARG A 248 -17.44 12.55 14.55
N ARG A 249 -17.34 11.85 15.69
CA ARG A 249 -17.43 10.38 15.73
C ARG A 249 -18.69 9.96 14.97
N LEU A 250 -18.50 9.30 13.83
CA LEU A 250 -19.58 8.53 13.21
C LEU A 250 -19.74 7.29 14.08
N GLU A 251 -20.82 7.24 14.86
CA GLU A 251 -21.31 5.98 15.41
C GLU A 251 -21.59 5.07 14.22
N LEU A 252 -20.91 3.94 14.17
CA LEU A 252 -21.16 2.90 13.15
C LEU A 252 -22.60 2.45 13.36
N PRO A 253 -23.46 2.42 12.31
CA PRO A 253 -24.75 1.79 12.45
C PRO A 253 -24.52 0.31 12.80
N LEU A 254 -25.06 -0.10 13.94
CA LEU A 254 -25.12 -1.50 14.35
C LEU A 254 -25.62 -2.32 13.16
N ALA A 255 -24.84 -3.34 12.78
CA ALA A 255 -25.23 -4.28 11.75
C ALA A 255 -26.62 -4.84 12.13
N VAL A 256 -27.62 -4.54 11.29
CA VAL A 256 -28.90 -5.24 11.31
C VAL A 256 -28.61 -6.65 10.84
N GLN A 257 -29.05 -7.60 11.66
CA GLN A 257 -28.94 -9.04 11.51
C GLN A 257 -29.42 -9.55 10.15
#